data_fe7b9618666d660f059a730056d66b9e
#
_entry.id   fe7b9618666d660f059a730056d66b9e
#
_cell.length_a   1.000
_cell.length_b   1.000
_cell.length_c   1.000
_cell.angle_alpha   90.00
_cell.angle_beta   90.00
_cell.angle_gamma   90.00
#
_symmetry.space_group_name_H-M   'P 1'
#
loop_
_entity.id
_entity.type
_entity.pdbx_description
1 polymer ?
#
loop_
_entity_poly.entity_id
_entity_poly.type
_entity_poly.pdbx_seq_one_letter_code
_entity_poly.pdbx_strand_id
1 'polypeptide(L)'
;MTAELLLSPHSSVPMYAQIVEQVVAKVMSGAWQAGAPLPSIRELASDCQVSVITVKRAYLELERSGVIVTRHGKGSFVADALDATRGLATAEFDSQLQGLLDAAAKLGLNRDALLERVGDAFDASTSTSTDKGTPA
;
A
#
# COMPACT_ATOMS: atom_id res chain seq x y z
N MET A 1 15.60 3.99 17.34
CA MET A 1 15.86 5.02 16.32
C MET A 1 14.91 6.18 16.55
N THR A 2 15.45 7.30 16.96
CA THR A 2 14.65 8.51 17.16
C THR A 2 14.33 9.11 15.79
N ALA A 3 13.06 9.31 15.51
CA ALA A 3 12.64 9.99 14.28
C ALA A 3 12.94 11.48 14.44
N GLU A 4 13.97 11.94 13.76
CA GLU A 4 14.34 13.35 13.78
C GLU A 4 13.47 14.14 12.79
N LEU A 5 12.22 14.35 13.16
CA LEU A 5 11.32 15.18 12.38
C LEU A 5 11.19 16.55 13.04
N LEU A 6 11.34 17.58 12.22
CA LEU A 6 11.24 18.98 12.67
C LEU A 6 9.87 19.52 12.30
N LEU A 7 8.94 19.46 13.25
CA LEU A 7 7.58 19.92 13.06
C LEU A 7 7.41 21.33 13.60
N SER A 8 6.66 22.16 12.86
CA SER A 8 6.36 23.53 13.26
C SER A 8 4.86 23.70 13.51
N PRO A 9 4.44 23.87 14.78
CA PRO A 9 3.02 24.07 15.08
C PRO A 9 2.51 25.42 14.60
N HIS A 10 3.40 26.37 14.26
CA HIS A 10 3.04 27.70 13.79
C HIS A 10 2.96 27.80 12.26
N SER A 11 3.29 26.72 11.55
CA SER A 11 3.17 26.69 10.10
C SER A 11 1.69 26.58 9.68
N SER A 12 1.37 27.11 8.52
CA SER A 12 0.05 26.94 7.91
C SER A 12 -0.17 25.51 7.38
N VAL A 13 0.89 24.73 7.25
CA VAL A 13 0.80 23.34 6.81
C VAL A 13 0.35 22.46 7.97
N PRO A 14 -0.71 21.65 7.79
CA PRO A 14 -1.16 20.75 8.86
C PRO A 14 -0.05 19.80 9.33
N MET A 15 -0.07 19.43 10.60
CA MET A 15 0.96 18.58 11.19
C MET A 15 1.13 17.26 10.46
N TYR A 16 0.02 16.61 10.06
CA TYR A 16 0.12 15.33 9.33
C TYR A 16 0.85 15.52 8.00
N ALA A 17 0.60 16.61 7.31
CA ALA A 17 1.25 16.92 6.02
C ALA A 17 2.75 17.18 6.20
N GLN A 18 3.13 17.84 7.30
CA GLN A 18 4.54 18.05 7.64
C GLN A 18 5.24 16.72 7.88
N ILE A 19 4.58 15.79 8.58
CA ILE A 19 5.12 14.45 8.82
C ILE A 19 5.33 13.73 7.48
N VAL A 20 4.33 13.77 6.60
CA VAL A 20 4.43 13.16 5.27
C VAL A 20 5.62 13.73 4.49
N GLU A 21 5.72 15.05 4.41
CA GLU A 21 6.81 15.73 3.68
C GLU A 21 8.19 15.33 4.21
N GLN A 22 8.35 15.30 5.53
CA GLN A 22 9.64 14.98 6.14
C GLN A 22 10.01 13.51 6.01
N VAL A 23 9.05 12.60 6.10
CA VAL A 23 9.30 11.17 5.87
C VAL A 23 9.70 10.94 4.41
N VAL A 24 8.99 11.54 3.48
CA VAL A 24 9.34 11.45 2.05
C VAL A 24 10.76 11.97 1.82
N ALA A 25 11.11 13.11 2.41
CA ALA A 25 12.45 13.68 2.28
C ALA A 25 13.53 12.74 2.82
N LYS A 26 13.30 12.10 3.96
CA LYS A 26 14.25 11.14 4.55
C LYS A 26 14.42 9.89 3.70
N VAL A 27 13.33 9.42 3.12
CA VAL A 27 13.36 8.26 2.20
C VAL A 27 14.09 8.62 0.90
N MET A 28 13.75 9.75 0.31
CA MET A 28 14.34 10.19 -0.95
C MET A 28 15.82 10.53 -0.82
N SER A 29 16.26 11.04 0.33
CA SER A 29 17.68 11.34 0.59
C SER A 29 18.50 10.11 0.95
N GLY A 30 17.85 8.97 1.20
CA GLY A 30 18.53 7.76 1.64
C GLY A 30 18.80 7.70 3.14
N ALA A 31 18.41 8.72 3.91
CA ALA A 31 18.55 8.71 5.37
C ALA A 31 17.76 7.55 5.98
N TRP A 32 16.58 7.28 5.45
CA TRP A 32 15.79 6.09 5.77
C TRP A 32 15.82 5.16 4.56
N GLN A 33 16.50 4.05 4.71
CA GLN A 33 16.75 3.13 3.60
C GLN A 33 15.56 2.22 3.32
N ALA A 34 15.46 1.76 2.08
CA ALA A 34 14.43 0.81 1.67
C ALA A 34 14.45 -0.43 2.58
N GLY A 35 13.27 -0.83 3.03
CA GLY A 35 13.12 -1.97 3.94
C GLY A 35 13.35 -1.64 5.42
N ALA A 36 13.81 -0.44 5.74
CA ALA A 36 14.04 -0.05 7.13
C ALA A 36 12.71 0.12 7.88
N PRO A 37 12.65 -0.29 9.15
CA PRO A 37 11.43 -0.12 9.94
C PRO A 37 11.22 1.35 10.30
N LEU A 38 9.96 1.79 10.28
CA LEU A 38 9.56 3.08 10.79
C LEU A 38 9.25 2.97 12.29
N PRO A 39 9.33 4.10 13.02
CA PRO A 39 8.82 4.13 14.39
C PRO A 39 7.35 3.73 14.39
N SER A 40 6.88 3.14 15.48
CA SER A 40 5.45 2.88 15.64
C SER A 40 4.69 4.22 15.69
N ILE A 41 3.40 4.17 15.40
CA ILE A 41 2.55 5.37 15.46
C ILE A 41 2.66 6.03 16.84
N ARG A 42 2.65 5.24 17.91
CA ARG A 42 2.74 5.75 19.29
C ARG A 42 4.11 6.37 19.58
N GLU A 43 5.18 5.73 19.13
CA GLU A 43 6.53 6.25 19.31
C GLU A 43 6.70 7.60 18.61
N LEU A 44 6.27 7.68 17.35
CA LEU A 44 6.38 8.92 16.59
C LEU A 44 5.50 10.01 17.19
N ALA A 45 4.29 9.69 17.62
CA ALA A 45 3.40 10.65 18.28
C ALA A 45 4.04 11.22 19.55
N SER A 46 4.65 10.36 20.35
CA SER A 46 5.36 10.75 21.57
C SER A 46 6.57 11.61 21.26
N ASP A 47 7.41 11.18 20.31
CA ASP A 47 8.64 11.90 19.93
C ASP A 47 8.36 13.27 19.35
N CYS A 48 7.30 13.39 18.56
CA CYS A 48 6.92 14.64 17.90
C CYS A 48 5.94 15.49 18.69
N GLN A 49 5.45 14.97 19.84
CA GLN A 49 4.46 15.64 20.67
C GLN A 49 3.19 16.02 19.88
N VAL A 50 2.71 15.06 19.10
CA VAL A 50 1.46 15.18 18.34
C VAL A 50 0.53 14.03 18.70
N SER A 51 -0.73 14.13 18.29
CA SER A 51 -1.71 13.08 18.57
C SER A 51 -1.44 11.82 17.75
N VAL A 52 -1.84 10.68 18.28
CA VAL A 52 -1.79 9.39 17.58
C VAL A 52 -2.60 9.46 16.27
N ILE A 53 -3.75 10.15 16.30
CA ILE A 53 -4.59 10.32 15.11
C ILE A 53 -3.85 11.06 14.01
N THR A 54 -3.07 12.08 14.37
CA THR A 54 -2.26 12.86 13.40
C THR A 54 -1.22 11.96 12.73
N VAL A 55 -0.49 11.16 13.50
CA VAL A 55 0.52 10.25 12.96
C VAL A 55 -0.14 9.16 12.12
N LYS A 56 -1.26 8.61 12.58
CA LYS A 56 -2.01 7.61 11.83
C LYS A 56 -2.42 8.12 10.45
N ARG A 57 -2.91 9.36 10.38
CA ARG A 57 -3.27 9.99 9.11
C ARG A 57 -2.06 10.14 8.19
N ALA A 58 -0.94 10.57 8.73
CA ALA A 58 0.30 10.69 7.96
C ALA A 58 0.75 9.34 7.39
N TYR A 59 0.70 8.28 8.21
CA TYR A 59 1.10 6.94 7.77
C TYR A 59 0.15 6.39 6.71
N LEU A 60 -1.16 6.66 6.81
CA LEU A 60 -2.11 6.27 5.76
C LEU A 60 -1.81 6.96 4.42
N GLU A 61 -1.46 8.25 4.45
CA GLU A 61 -1.09 8.97 3.25
C GLU A 61 0.21 8.44 2.64
N LEU A 62 1.20 8.14 3.47
CA LEU A 62 2.47 7.55 3.03
C LEU A 62 2.27 6.16 2.42
N GLU A 63 1.39 5.37 3.01
CA GLU A 63 1.06 4.04 2.51
C GLU A 63 0.35 4.12 1.15
N ARG A 64 -0.61 5.04 1.02
CA ARG A 64 -1.32 5.26 -0.25
C ARG A 64 -0.38 5.69 -1.38
N SER A 65 0.61 6.51 -1.07
CA SER A 65 1.58 6.98 -2.06
C SER A 65 2.69 5.96 -2.34
N GLY A 66 2.72 4.84 -1.62
CA GLY A 66 3.70 3.78 -1.85
C GLY A 66 5.06 4.04 -1.22
N VAL A 67 5.18 5.05 -0.37
CA VAL A 67 6.44 5.38 0.31
C VAL A 67 6.73 4.39 1.43
N ILE A 68 5.70 3.94 2.13
CA ILE A 68 5.83 2.94 3.19
C ILE A 68 4.85 1.79 2.95
N VAL A 69 5.15 0.65 3.57
CA VAL A 69 4.27 -0.51 3.59
C VAL A 69 4.05 -0.95 5.02
N THR A 70 2.85 -1.44 5.30
CA THR A 70 2.52 -2.02 6.59
C THR A 70 2.52 -3.54 6.45
N ARG A 71 3.31 -4.22 7.29
CA ARG A 71 3.34 -5.68 7.33
C ARG A 71 2.61 -6.12 8.59
N HIS A 72 1.58 -6.91 8.41
CA HIS A 72 0.70 -7.34 9.48
C HIS A 72 1.48 -8.00 10.62
N GLY A 73 1.29 -7.51 11.84
CA GLY A 73 1.97 -8.00 13.03
C GLY A 73 3.43 -7.59 13.17
N LYS A 74 3.99 -6.86 12.20
CA LYS A 74 5.41 -6.47 12.20
C LYS A 74 5.65 -4.96 12.21
N GLY A 75 4.66 -4.17 11.78
CA GLY A 75 4.76 -2.71 11.74
C GLY A 75 4.89 -2.14 10.34
N SER A 76 5.34 -0.90 10.27
CA SER A 76 5.52 -0.17 9.01
C SER A 76 6.99 -0.10 8.63
N PHE A 77 7.25 -0.16 7.33
CA PHE A 77 8.60 -0.19 6.76
C PHE A 77 8.67 0.74 5.56
N VAL A 78 9.85 1.26 5.28
CA VAL A 78 10.10 1.97 4.03
C VAL A 78 9.93 0.98 2.88
N ALA A 79 9.14 1.35 1.87
CA ALA A 79 8.89 0.49 0.73
C ALA A 79 10.17 0.22 -0.05
N ASP A 80 10.36 -1.01 -0.49
CA ASP A 80 11.48 -1.39 -1.36
C ASP A 80 10.97 -1.59 -2.80
N ALA A 81 11.85 -1.98 -3.70
CA ALA A 81 11.49 -2.17 -5.12
C ALA A 81 10.45 -3.26 -5.30
N LEU A 82 10.51 -4.32 -4.49
CA LEU A 82 9.53 -5.40 -4.54
C LEU A 82 8.16 -4.94 -4.06
N ASP A 83 8.12 -4.13 -2.99
CA ASP A 83 6.87 -3.55 -2.49
C ASP A 83 6.25 -2.61 -3.52
N ALA A 84 7.06 -1.80 -4.20
CA ALA A 84 6.60 -0.92 -5.27
C ALA A 84 6.00 -1.72 -6.43
N THR A 85 6.65 -2.81 -6.82
CA THR A 85 6.16 -3.70 -7.87
C THR A 85 4.83 -4.33 -7.48
N ARG A 86 4.71 -4.81 -6.23
CA ARG A 86 3.46 -5.37 -5.71
C ARG A 86 2.35 -4.32 -5.66
N GLY A 87 2.69 -3.08 -5.28
CA GLY A 87 1.74 -1.98 -5.25
C GLY A 87 1.16 -1.67 -6.63
N LEU A 88 2.01 -1.65 -7.65
CA LEU A 88 1.57 -1.46 -9.04
C LEU A 88 0.70 -2.61 -9.52
N ALA A 89 1.09 -3.85 -9.22
CA ALA A 89 0.31 -5.03 -9.57
C ALA A 89 -1.05 -5.04 -8.87
N THR A 90 -1.09 -4.64 -7.60
CA THR A 90 -2.35 -4.54 -6.84
C THR A 90 -3.26 -3.48 -7.44
N ALA A 91 -2.72 -2.31 -7.78
CA ALA A 91 -3.50 -1.23 -8.39
C ALA A 91 -4.08 -1.66 -9.74
N GLU A 92 -3.29 -2.34 -10.55
CA GLU A 92 -3.74 -2.89 -11.83
C GLU A 92 -4.83 -3.94 -11.62
N PHE A 93 -4.65 -4.85 -10.69
CA PHE A 93 -5.65 -5.85 -10.34
C PHE A 93 -6.97 -5.21 -9.94
N ASP A 94 -6.93 -4.23 -9.04
CA ASP A 94 -8.14 -3.54 -8.57
C ASP A 94 -8.85 -2.82 -9.72
N SER A 95 -8.11 -2.21 -10.62
CA SER A 95 -8.66 -1.55 -11.80
C SER A 95 -9.37 -2.55 -12.73
N GLN A 96 -8.75 -3.69 -12.96
CA GLN A 96 -9.34 -4.75 -13.79
C GLN A 96 -10.57 -5.37 -13.12
N LEU A 97 -10.52 -5.53 -11.80
CA LEU A 97 -11.66 -6.02 -11.03
C LEU A 97 -12.86 -5.07 -11.17
N GLN A 98 -12.62 -3.77 -11.04
CA GLN A 98 -13.69 -2.78 -11.21
C GLN A 98 -14.28 -2.84 -12.62
N GLY A 99 -13.44 -2.98 -13.64
CA GLY A 99 -13.88 -3.17 -15.02
C GLY A 99 -14.73 -4.41 -15.20
N LEU A 100 -14.35 -5.52 -14.55
CA LEU A 100 -15.13 -6.76 -14.57
C LEU A 100 -16.51 -6.58 -13.92
N LEU A 101 -16.55 -5.89 -12.78
CA LEU A 101 -17.82 -5.62 -12.09
C LEU A 101 -18.75 -4.75 -12.95
N ASP A 102 -18.20 -3.74 -13.62
CA ASP A 102 -18.95 -2.87 -14.52
C ASP A 102 -19.51 -3.67 -15.72
N ALA A 103 -18.69 -4.54 -16.30
CA ALA A 103 -19.11 -5.40 -17.41
C ALA A 103 -20.20 -6.40 -16.98
N ALA A 104 -20.05 -6.98 -15.79
CA ALA A 104 -21.04 -7.90 -15.24
C ALA A 104 -22.40 -7.21 -15.04
N ALA A 105 -22.37 -5.96 -14.57
CA ALA A 105 -23.59 -5.16 -14.40
C ALA A 105 -24.31 -4.96 -15.74
N LYS A 106 -23.56 -4.69 -16.81
CA LYS A 106 -24.12 -4.52 -18.17
C LYS A 106 -24.79 -5.79 -18.69
N LEU A 107 -24.27 -6.96 -18.30
CA LEU A 107 -24.83 -8.24 -18.68
C LEU A 107 -25.93 -8.73 -17.72
N GLY A 108 -26.19 -7.98 -16.64
CA GLY A 108 -27.16 -8.36 -15.63
C GLY A 108 -26.76 -9.57 -14.81
N LEU A 109 -25.46 -9.84 -14.69
CA LEU A 109 -24.99 -10.98 -13.92
C LEU A 109 -25.07 -10.66 -12.42
N ASN A 110 -25.65 -11.59 -11.66
CA ASN A 110 -25.62 -11.50 -10.21
C ASN A 110 -24.29 -12.06 -9.69
N ARG A 111 -24.09 -11.97 -8.36
CA ARG A 111 -22.85 -12.40 -7.70
C ARG A 111 -22.51 -13.87 -8.02
N ASP A 112 -23.48 -14.76 -7.90
CA ASP A 112 -23.27 -16.19 -8.09
C ASP A 112 -22.91 -16.53 -9.53
N ALA A 113 -23.60 -15.93 -10.50
CA ALA A 113 -23.31 -16.10 -11.91
C ALA A 113 -21.93 -15.57 -12.27
N LEU A 114 -21.54 -14.43 -11.70
CA LEU A 114 -20.22 -13.86 -11.92
C LEU A 114 -19.12 -14.76 -11.33
N LEU A 115 -19.31 -15.24 -10.10
CA LEU A 115 -18.34 -16.14 -9.45
C LEU A 115 -18.16 -17.43 -10.23
N GLU A 116 -19.23 -17.98 -10.76
CA GLU A 116 -19.17 -19.17 -11.60
C GLU A 116 -18.34 -18.93 -12.86
N ARG A 117 -18.56 -17.82 -13.54
CA ARG A 117 -17.78 -17.46 -14.74
C ARG A 117 -16.31 -17.23 -14.44
N VAL A 118 -16.01 -16.55 -13.34
CA VAL A 118 -14.64 -16.31 -12.91
C VAL A 118 -13.97 -17.63 -12.56
N GLY A 119 -14.66 -18.51 -11.84
CA GLY A 119 -14.16 -19.84 -11.50
C GLY A 119 -13.84 -20.69 -12.73
N ASP A 120 -14.74 -20.71 -13.70
CA ASP A 120 -14.54 -21.46 -14.95
C ASP A 120 -13.36 -20.91 -15.75
N ALA A 121 -13.25 -19.59 -15.84
CA ALA A 121 -12.14 -18.95 -16.53
C ALA A 121 -10.80 -19.24 -15.85
N PHE A 122 -10.79 -19.23 -14.51
CA PHE A 122 -9.59 -19.53 -13.72
C PHE A 122 -9.16 -20.98 -13.95
N ASP A 123 -10.09 -21.92 -13.90
CA ASP A 123 -9.80 -23.35 -14.11
C ASP A 123 -9.27 -23.62 -15.52
N ALA A 124 -9.83 -22.99 -16.55
CA ALA A 124 -9.34 -23.08 -17.92
C ALA A 124 -7.92 -22.52 -18.05
N SER A 125 -7.64 -21.40 -17.40
CA SER A 125 -6.33 -20.76 -17.38
C SER A 125 -5.29 -21.65 -16.69
N THR A 126 -5.64 -22.24 -15.56
CA THR A 126 -4.74 -23.13 -14.80
C THR A 126 -4.43 -24.40 -15.58
N SER A 127 -5.43 -24.97 -16.26
CA SER A 127 -5.27 -26.15 -17.10
C SER A 127 -4.29 -25.90 -18.24
N THR A 128 -4.36 -24.73 -18.89
CA THR A 128 -3.44 -24.33 -19.95
C THR A 128 -2.03 -24.11 -19.44
N SER A 129 -1.88 -23.55 -18.22
CA SER A 129 -0.59 -23.31 -17.60
C SER A 129 0.13 -24.62 -17.23
N THR A 130 -0.61 -25.62 -16.80
CA THR A 130 -0.06 -26.94 -16.42
C THR A 130 0.50 -27.67 -17.64
N ASP A 131 -0.14 -27.50 -18.80
CA ASP A 131 0.28 -28.15 -20.04
C ASP A 131 1.62 -27.60 -20.56
N LYS A 132 1.93 -26.34 -20.27
CA LYS A 132 3.20 -25.72 -20.67
C LYS A 132 4.38 -26.08 -19.76
N GLY A 133 4.12 -26.68 -18.62
CA GLY A 133 5.12 -26.99 -17.61
C GLY A 133 5.72 -28.38 -17.69
N THR A 134 5.40 -29.19 -18.68
CA THR A 134 5.93 -30.55 -18.79
C THR A 134 6.98 -30.61 -19.89
N PRO A 135 8.26 -30.50 -19.55
CA PRO A 135 9.30 -30.92 -20.52
C PRO A 135 9.23 -32.42 -20.71
N ALA A 136 9.17 -32.82 -21.89
CA ALA A 136 9.17 -34.21 -22.23
C ALA A 136 10.46 -34.91 -21.73
#